data_2f6d55e42c636c431bc7580e00cdb7f2
#
_entry.id   2f6d55e42c636c431bc7580e00cdb7f2
#
_cell.length_a   1.000
_cell.length_b   1.000
_cell.length_c   1.000
_cell.angle_alpha   90.00
_cell.angle_beta   90.00
_cell.angle_gamma   90.00
#
_symmetry.space_group_name_H-M   'P 1'
#
loop_
_entity.id
_entity.type
_entity.pdbx_description
1 polymer ?
#
loop_
_entity_poly.entity_id
_entity_poly.type
_entity_poly.pdbx_seq_one_letter_code
_entity_poly.pdbx_strand_id
1 'polypeptide(L)'
;HWTPEHLIRIQQVSPGVRIFAPQGVANAVAANPAADGIEVTVVNAGEEVYVEPFTLRFFGGQHAVIHESLPVVDNVGVLVNETLYHPGDSFAVPEGVDVPLLAAPIGAPWLKIGEAMDFVMAVAPKRAFPIHEMTLSRIGQQMGRARLSGATEHGGGTFTALEPGEHLEA
;
A
#
# COMPACT_ATOMS: atom_id res chain seq x y z
N HIS A 1 -7.66 -4.55 4.08
CA HIS A 1 -7.15 -5.76 4.73
C HIS A 1 -6.91 -5.58 6.22
N TRP A 2 -7.95 -5.33 6.94
CA TRP A 2 -7.91 -5.22 8.39
C TRP A 2 -8.82 -6.30 9.01
N THR A 3 -8.53 -6.68 10.24
CA THR A 3 -9.46 -7.43 11.08
C THR A 3 -9.50 -6.79 12.46
N PRO A 4 -10.61 -6.91 13.21
CA PRO A 4 -10.70 -6.39 14.58
C PRO A 4 -9.55 -6.88 15.46
N GLU A 5 -9.20 -8.16 15.36
CA GLU A 5 -8.14 -8.78 16.15
C GLU A 5 -6.77 -8.16 15.88
N HIS A 6 -6.47 -7.82 14.61
CA HIS A 6 -5.23 -7.15 14.25
C HIS A 6 -5.19 -5.72 14.80
N LEU A 7 -6.28 -4.96 14.68
CA LEU A 7 -6.35 -3.59 15.19
C LEU A 7 -6.20 -3.56 16.70
N ILE A 8 -6.92 -4.44 17.43
CA ILE A 8 -6.83 -4.58 18.88
C ILE A 8 -5.39 -4.94 19.30
N ARG A 9 -4.76 -5.90 18.61
CA ARG A 9 -3.37 -6.29 18.91
C ARG A 9 -2.39 -5.15 18.68
N ILE A 10 -2.56 -4.36 17.62
CA ILE A 10 -1.73 -3.18 17.36
C ILE A 10 -1.87 -2.18 18.51
N GLN A 11 -3.08 -1.86 18.95
CA GLN A 11 -3.30 -0.95 20.08
C GLN A 11 -2.73 -1.47 21.41
N GLN A 12 -2.77 -2.80 21.63
CA GLN A 12 -2.19 -3.41 22.82
C GLN A 12 -0.67 -3.31 22.87
N VAL A 13 -0.02 -3.47 21.69
CA VAL A 13 1.45 -3.37 21.55
C VAL A 13 1.92 -1.91 21.52
N SER A 14 1.11 -1.03 20.95
CA SER A 14 1.42 0.40 20.79
C SER A 14 0.26 1.25 21.28
N PRO A 15 0.12 1.42 22.61
CA PRO A 15 -0.94 2.27 23.16
C PRO A 15 -0.85 3.70 22.63
N GLY A 16 -1.97 4.25 22.18
CA GLY A 16 -2.04 5.59 21.58
C GLY A 16 -1.69 5.66 20.08
N VAL A 17 -1.44 4.51 19.42
CA VAL A 17 -1.30 4.48 17.97
C VAL A 17 -2.55 5.06 17.29
N ARG A 18 -2.34 5.96 16.34
CA ARG A 18 -3.42 6.54 15.53
C ARG A 18 -3.65 5.66 14.30
N ILE A 19 -4.92 5.42 14.00
CA ILE A 19 -5.34 4.65 12.82
C ILE A 19 -5.95 5.60 11.81
N PHE A 20 -5.43 5.60 10.60
CA PHE A 20 -5.93 6.40 9.48
C PHE A 20 -6.50 5.48 8.42
N ALA A 21 -7.65 5.82 7.85
CA ALA A 21 -8.26 5.04 6.79
C ALA A 21 -9.22 5.89 5.95
N PRO A 22 -9.57 5.48 4.72
CA PRO A 22 -10.63 6.12 3.97
C PRO A 22 -12.00 5.87 4.61
N GLN A 23 -12.99 6.68 4.22
CA GLN A 23 -14.32 6.69 4.83
C GLN A 23 -15.01 5.32 4.86
N GLY A 24 -14.92 4.55 3.77
CA GLY A 24 -15.54 3.22 3.71
C GLY A 24 -14.97 2.24 4.73
N VAL A 25 -13.65 2.30 4.97
CA VAL A 25 -13.00 1.48 6.02
C VAL A 25 -13.40 1.96 7.40
N ALA A 26 -13.42 3.26 7.66
CA ALA A 26 -13.86 3.82 8.93
C ALA A 26 -15.31 3.40 9.27
N ASN A 27 -16.22 3.45 8.27
CA ASN A 27 -17.59 3.00 8.42
C ASN A 27 -17.67 1.48 8.74
N ALA A 28 -16.85 0.67 8.06
CA ALA A 28 -16.83 -0.78 8.29
C ALA A 28 -16.29 -1.13 9.69
N VAL A 29 -15.28 -0.40 10.19
CA VAL A 29 -14.78 -0.54 11.57
C VAL A 29 -15.88 -0.16 12.57
N ALA A 30 -16.51 1.00 12.40
CA ALA A 30 -17.56 1.49 13.29
C ALA A 30 -18.79 0.57 13.32
N ALA A 31 -19.11 -0.11 12.21
CA ALA A 31 -20.22 -1.05 12.14
C ALA A 31 -19.90 -2.45 12.70
N ASN A 32 -18.65 -2.73 13.05
CA ASN A 32 -18.24 -4.06 13.52
C ASN A 32 -18.18 -4.11 15.06
N PRO A 33 -19.08 -4.85 15.73
CA PRO A 33 -19.08 -4.94 17.19
C PRO A 33 -17.78 -5.48 17.81
N ALA A 34 -17.01 -6.30 17.05
CA ALA A 34 -15.72 -6.81 17.50
C ALA A 34 -14.60 -5.75 17.44
N ALA A 35 -14.86 -4.61 16.82
CA ALA A 35 -13.96 -3.46 16.75
C ALA A 35 -14.43 -2.29 17.66
N ASP A 36 -15.28 -2.56 18.63
CA ASP A 36 -15.76 -1.54 19.57
C ASP A 36 -14.58 -0.88 20.31
N GLY A 37 -14.65 0.45 20.42
CA GLY A 37 -13.56 1.26 21.01
C GLY A 37 -12.36 1.54 20.09
N ILE A 38 -12.37 1.07 18.85
CA ILE A 38 -11.33 1.42 17.86
C ILE A 38 -11.69 2.73 17.18
N GLU A 39 -10.88 3.76 17.42
CA GLU A 39 -11.02 5.04 16.75
C GLU A 39 -10.23 5.09 15.44
N VAL A 40 -10.90 5.52 14.36
CA VAL A 40 -10.29 5.70 13.04
C VAL A 40 -10.41 7.15 12.60
N THR A 41 -9.29 7.78 12.28
CA THR A 41 -9.26 9.10 11.67
C THR A 41 -9.45 8.93 10.16
N VAL A 42 -10.50 9.54 9.61
CA VAL A 42 -10.75 9.51 8.16
C VAL A 42 -9.74 10.39 7.45
N VAL A 43 -9.21 9.87 6.35
CA VAL A 43 -8.31 10.60 5.44
C VAL A 43 -8.73 10.40 3.99
N ASN A 44 -8.45 11.41 3.16
CA ASN A 44 -8.79 11.44 1.76
C ASN A 44 -7.55 11.69 0.89
N ALA A 45 -7.61 11.32 -0.38
CA ALA A 45 -6.58 11.69 -1.35
C ALA A 45 -6.40 13.21 -1.40
N GLY A 46 -5.14 13.65 -1.47
CA GLY A 46 -4.76 15.06 -1.44
C GLY A 46 -4.56 15.64 -0.04
N GLU A 47 -4.91 14.92 1.02
CA GLU A 47 -4.65 15.35 2.40
C GLU A 47 -3.21 15.06 2.83
N GLU A 48 -2.74 15.88 3.77
CA GLU A 48 -1.48 15.69 4.48
C GLU A 48 -1.75 15.71 5.98
N VAL A 49 -1.15 14.77 6.71
CA VAL A 49 -1.28 14.67 8.17
C VAL A 49 0.11 14.52 8.78
N TYR A 50 0.38 15.33 9.79
CA TYR A 50 1.58 15.19 10.62
C TYR A 50 1.27 14.37 11.87
N VAL A 51 2.02 13.29 12.07
CA VAL A 51 1.99 12.41 13.26
C VAL A 51 3.42 12.13 13.67
N GLU A 52 3.92 12.90 14.61
CA GLU A 52 5.34 12.85 14.99
C GLU A 52 5.86 11.42 15.20
N PRO A 53 6.96 11.05 14.54
CA PRO A 53 7.81 11.88 13.67
C PRO A 53 7.48 11.78 12.17
N PHE A 54 6.24 11.42 11.79
CA PHE A 54 5.87 11.11 10.41
C PHE A 54 5.04 12.22 9.77
N THR A 55 5.36 12.55 8.54
CA THR A 55 4.47 13.27 7.61
C THR A 55 3.86 12.24 6.66
N LEU A 56 2.54 12.23 6.55
CA LEU A 56 1.77 11.30 5.73
C LEU A 56 1.02 12.09 4.66
N ARG A 57 1.26 11.79 3.37
CA ARG A 57 0.48 12.36 2.26
C ARG A 57 -0.31 11.24 1.59
N PHE A 58 -1.58 11.51 1.29
CA PHE A 58 -2.51 10.51 0.79
C PHE A 58 -2.86 10.74 -0.68
N PHE A 59 -2.91 9.65 -1.46
CA PHE A 59 -3.13 9.66 -2.91
C PHE A 59 -4.17 8.61 -3.33
N GLY A 60 -4.70 8.73 -4.55
CA GLY A 60 -5.64 7.76 -5.13
C GLY A 60 -7.08 8.03 -4.70
N GLY A 61 -7.70 7.11 -3.98
CA GLY A 61 -9.08 7.23 -3.47
C GLY A 61 -9.92 5.97 -3.67
N GLN A 62 -9.57 5.12 -4.64
CA GLN A 62 -10.31 3.90 -4.96
C GLN A 62 -9.39 2.69 -5.07
N HIS A 63 -9.91 1.55 -4.65
CA HIS A 63 -9.34 0.24 -4.89
C HIS A 63 -9.37 -0.09 -6.39
N ALA A 64 -8.40 -0.86 -6.87
CA ALA A 64 -8.43 -1.38 -8.22
C ALA A 64 -9.65 -2.30 -8.45
N VAL A 65 -10.22 -2.26 -9.66
CA VAL A 65 -11.39 -3.07 -9.99
C VAL A 65 -11.01 -4.55 -10.02
N ILE A 66 -11.70 -5.36 -9.22
CA ILE A 66 -11.57 -6.83 -9.27
C ILE A 66 -12.42 -7.39 -10.42
N HIS A 67 -13.71 -7.03 -10.44
CA HIS A 67 -14.68 -7.45 -11.45
C HIS A 67 -15.86 -6.47 -11.47
N GLU A 68 -16.52 -6.31 -12.61
CA GLU A 68 -17.65 -5.37 -12.78
C GLU A 68 -18.85 -5.69 -11.87
N SER A 69 -19.01 -6.93 -11.42
CA SER A 69 -20.08 -7.33 -10.49
C SER A 69 -19.77 -7.05 -9.01
N LEU A 70 -18.57 -6.59 -8.69
CA LEU A 70 -18.15 -6.28 -7.32
C LEU A 70 -18.07 -4.76 -7.12
N PRO A 71 -18.55 -4.24 -5.99
CA PRO A 71 -18.41 -2.82 -5.71
C PRO A 71 -16.94 -2.45 -5.57
N VAL A 72 -16.57 -1.30 -6.13
CA VAL A 72 -15.26 -0.69 -5.88
C VAL A 72 -15.31 -0.05 -4.50
N VAL A 73 -14.39 -0.45 -3.64
CA VAL A 73 -14.26 0.10 -2.28
C VAL A 73 -13.21 1.21 -2.23
N ASP A 74 -13.21 1.97 -1.14
CA ASP A 74 -12.23 3.03 -0.95
C ASP A 74 -10.82 2.45 -0.73
N ASN A 75 -9.83 3.14 -1.27
CA ASN A 75 -8.41 2.91 -1.04
C ASN A 75 -7.66 4.24 -1.00
N VAL A 76 -6.68 4.38 -0.15
CA VAL A 76 -5.71 5.48 -0.21
C VAL A 76 -4.30 4.92 -0.21
N GLY A 77 -3.48 5.39 -1.13
CA GLY A 77 -2.04 5.23 -1.06
C GLY A 77 -1.45 6.25 -0.09
N VAL A 78 -0.35 5.93 0.54
CA VAL A 78 0.32 6.80 1.50
C VAL A 78 1.79 6.97 1.16
N LEU A 79 2.25 8.23 1.11
CA LEU A 79 3.67 8.60 1.05
C LEU A 79 4.10 9.04 2.45
N VAL A 80 5.05 8.31 3.03
CA VAL A 80 5.58 8.53 4.38
C VAL A 80 6.90 9.25 4.28
N ASN A 81 7.01 10.41 4.94
CA ASN A 81 8.22 11.24 5.03
C ASN A 81 8.87 11.52 3.66
N GLU A 82 8.07 11.78 2.63
CA GLU A 82 8.54 11.98 1.25
C GLU A 82 9.50 10.85 0.77
N THR A 83 9.43 9.67 1.38
CA THR A 83 10.38 8.57 1.15
C THR A 83 9.70 7.31 0.66
N LEU A 84 8.76 6.76 1.45
CA LEU A 84 8.12 5.47 1.15
C LEU A 84 6.71 5.70 0.62
N TYR A 85 6.45 5.29 -0.61
CA TYR A 85 5.08 5.22 -1.14
C TYR A 85 4.53 3.80 -1.10
N HIS A 86 3.39 3.64 -0.44
CA HIS A 86 2.60 2.41 -0.41
C HIS A 86 1.24 2.69 -1.05
N PRO A 87 0.93 2.12 -2.23
CA PRO A 87 -0.29 2.44 -2.99
C PRO A 87 -1.56 1.81 -2.42
N GLY A 88 -1.45 0.89 -1.44
CA GLY A 88 -2.55 0.02 -1.05
C GLY A 88 -2.89 -0.98 -2.16
N ASP A 89 -4.18 -1.18 -2.39
CA ASP A 89 -4.73 -2.05 -3.45
C ASP A 89 -5.08 -1.26 -4.71
N SER A 90 -4.13 -0.50 -5.22
CA SER A 90 -4.31 0.31 -6.44
C SER A 90 -3.01 0.54 -7.19
N PHE A 91 -3.12 1.08 -8.40
CA PHE A 91 -2.02 1.61 -9.20
C PHE A 91 -2.08 3.15 -9.26
N ALA A 92 -2.50 3.81 -8.16
CA ALA A 92 -2.51 5.26 -8.09
C ALA A 92 -1.09 5.81 -8.08
N VAL A 93 -0.73 6.56 -9.12
CA VAL A 93 0.57 7.25 -9.21
C VAL A 93 0.49 8.53 -8.37
N PRO A 94 1.41 8.77 -7.42
CA PRO A 94 1.41 9.99 -6.63
C PRO A 94 1.94 11.16 -7.47
N GLU A 95 1.02 12.01 -7.93
CA GLU A 95 1.35 13.14 -8.80
C GLU A 95 2.14 14.23 -8.08
N GLY A 96 3.12 14.81 -8.77
CA GLY A 96 3.88 15.95 -8.30
C GLY A 96 4.88 15.68 -7.18
N VAL A 97 5.24 14.40 -6.97
CA VAL A 97 6.24 13.99 -5.97
C VAL A 97 7.21 12.97 -6.56
N ASP A 98 8.45 13.03 -6.12
CA ASP A 98 9.41 11.94 -6.35
C ASP A 98 9.18 10.83 -5.32
N VAL A 99 9.35 9.57 -5.76
CA VAL A 99 9.21 8.40 -4.89
C VAL A 99 10.58 7.72 -4.74
N PRO A 100 11.31 7.98 -3.65
CA PRO A 100 12.58 7.31 -3.39
C PRO A 100 12.43 5.79 -3.21
N LEU A 101 11.37 5.33 -2.56
CA LEU A 101 11.12 3.93 -2.27
C LEU A 101 9.64 3.58 -2.52
N LEU A 102 9.40 2.59 -3.38
CA LEU A 102 8.07 2.11 -3.71
C LEU A 102 7.82 0.71 -3.14
N ALA A 103 6.73 0.53 -2.40
CA ALA A 103 6.15 -0.77 -2.10
C ALA A 103 5.27 -1.20 -3.28
N ALA A 104 5.76 -2.09 -4.14
CA ALA A 104 5.13 -2.42 -5.42
C ALA A 104 4.29 -3.71 -5.33
N PRO A 105 2.97 -3.67 -5.56
CA PRO A 105 2.13 -4.87 -5.52
C PRO A 105 2.44 -5.79 -6.72
N ILE A 106 2.63 -7.10 -6.44
CA ILE A 106 2.97 -8.11 -7.46
C ILE A 106 1.95 -9.23 -7.59
N GLY A 107 0.95 -9.31 -6.71
CA GLY A 107 -0.05 -10.37 -6.76
C GLY A 107 -1.31 -10.00 -5.97
N ALA A 108 -2.46 -10.05 -6.66
CA ALA A 108 -3.78 -9.84 -6.08
C ALA A 108 -4.85 -10.30 -7.08
N PRO A 109 -6.11 -10.55 -6.66
CA PRO A 109 -7.19 -10.91 -7.58
C PRO A 109 -7.49 -9.86 -8.65
N TRP A 110 -7.16 -8.60 -8.40
CA TRP A 110 -7.34 -7.45 -9.30
C TRP A 110 -6.10 -7.17 -10.17
N LEU A 111 -4.96 -7.80 -9.87
CA LEU A 111 -3.67 -7.42 -10.43
C LEU A 111 -3.36 -8.16 -11.72
N LYS A 112 -3.08 -7.39 -12.78
CA LYS A 112 -2.46 -7.86 -14.01
C LYS A 112 -1.01 -7.38 -14.04
N ILE A 113 -0.07 -8.30 -14.15
CA ILE A 113 1.37 -7.99 -14.01
C ILE A 113 1.86 -6.91 -15.00
N GLY A 114 1.29 -6.83 -16.20
CA GLY A 114 1.63 -5.76 -17.15
C GLY A 114 1.25 -4.38 -16.63
N GLU A 115 0.08 -4.24 -16.02
CA GLU A 115 -0.37 -2.98 -15.41
C GLU A 115 0.49 -2.60 -14.19
N ALA A 116 0.95 -3.60 -13.41
CA ALA A 116 1.90 -3.37 -12.33
C ALA A 116 3.26 -2.86 -12.85
N MET A 117 3.73 -3.39 -13.99
CA MET A 117 4.94 -2.86 -14.66
C MET A 117 4.74 -1.42 -15.13
N ASP A 118 3.60 -1.13 -15.78
CA ASP A 118 3.26 0.23 -16.23
C ASP A 118 3.21 1.21 -15.05
N PHE A 119 2.61 0.79 -13.93
CA PHE A 119 2.58 1.57 -12.68
C PHE A 119 3.99 1.87 -12.15
N VAL A 120 4.85 0.86 -12.04
CA VAL A 120 6.25 1.03 -11.58
C VAL A 120 7.01 1.98 -12.51
N MET A 121 6.85 1.84 -13.83
CA MET A 121 7.49 2.75 -14.80
C MET A 121 6.93 4.18 -14.70
N ALA A 122 5.63 4.35 -14.44
CA ALA A 122 5.03 5.68 -14.26
C ALA A 122 5.47 6.36 -12.97
N VAL A 123 5.64 5.61 -11.87
CA VAL A 123 6.18 6.12 -10.60
C VAL A 123 7.67 6.42 -10.70
N ALA A 124 8.41 5.63 -11.50
CA ALA A 124 9.87 5.73 -11.70
C ALA A 124 10.66 5.82 -10.36
N PRO A 125 10.47 4.88 -9.41
CA PRO A 125 11.08 4.97 -8.09
C PRO A 125 12.60 4.75 -8.16
N LYS A 126 13.35 5.34 -7.21
CA LYS A 126 14.78 5.04 -7.07
C LYS A 126 15.02 3.61 -6.58
N ARG A 127 14.15 3.13 -5.70
CA ARG A 127 14.17 1.76 -5.19
C ARG A 127 12.73 1.23 -5.11
N ALA A 128 12.56 -0.09 -5.29
CA ALA A 128 11.29 -0.74 -5.09
C ALA A 128 11.46 -2.11 -4.41
N PHE A 129 10.44 -2.54 -3.69
CA PHE A 129 10.34 -3.88 -3.13
C PHE A 129 8.91 -4.42 -3.29
N PRO A 130 8.73 -5.76 -3.33
CA PRO A 130 7.43 -6.35 -3.58
C PRO A 130 6.53 -6.33 -2.35
N ILE A 131 5.24 -6.15 -2.58
CA ILE A 131 4.17 -6.39 -1.62
C ILE A 131 3.07 -7.25 -2.25
N HIS A 132 2.08 -7.71 -1.48
CA HIS A 132 0.96 -8.56 -1.94
C HIS A 132 1.37 -9.96 -2.44
N GLU A 133 2.54 -10.44 -2.07
CA GLU A 133 3.12 -11.69 -2.59
C GLU A 133 2.42 -12.95 -2.09
N MET A 134 1.75 -12.89 -0.93
CA MET A 134 1.23 -14.08 -0.24
C MET A 134 0.08 -14.76 -0.99
N THR A 135 -0.51 -14.10 -1.98
CA THR A 135 -1.50 -14.71 -2.88
C THR A 135 -0.88 -15.57 -3.98
N LEU A 136 0.44 -15.53 -4.13
CA LEU A 136 1.18 -16.21 -5.19
C LEU A 136 1.91 -17.43 -4.67
N SER A 137 2.01 -18.45 -5.52
CA SER A 137 2.98 -19.54 -5.31
C SER A 137 4.42 -18.99 -5.37
N ARG A 138 5.40 -19.74 -4.84
CA ARG A 138 6.84 -19.34 -4.94
C ARG A 138 7.28 -19.05 -6.38
N ILE A 139 6.82 -19.82 -7.34
CA ILE A 139 7.12 -19.59 -8.76
C ILE A 139 6.46 -18.29 -9.24
N GLY A 140 5.20 -18.05 -8.83
CA GLY A 140 4.51 -16.81 -9.15
C GLY A 140 5.21 -15.58 -8.57
N GLN A 141 5.69 -15.67 -7.33
CA GLN A 141 6.49 -14.61 -6.70
C GLN A 141 7.77 -14.32 -7.49
N GLN A 142 8.54 -15.37 -7.86
CA GLN A 142 9.77 -15.21 -8.65
C GLN A 142 9.48 -14.53 -10.01
N MET A 143 8.40 -14.95 -10.68
CA MET A 143 8.02 -14.34 -11.97
C MET A 143 7.60 -12.88 -11.81
N GLY A 144 6.80 -12.55 -10.81
CA GLY A 144 6.38 -11.17 -10.52
C GLY A 144 7.55 -10.28 -10.14
N ARG A 145 8.41 -10.75 -9.23
CA ARG A 145 9.64 -10.05 -8.81
C ARG A 145 10.54 -9.75 -10.02
N ALA A 146 10.77 -10.72 -10.90
CA ALA A 146 11.59 -10.51 -12.11
C ALA A 146 10.98 -9.46 -13.07
N ARG A 147 9.64 -9.41 -13.20
CA ARG A 147 8.97 -8.40 -14.03
C ARG A 147 9.09 -6.99 -13.45
N LEU A 148 8.86 -6.84 -12.14
CA LEU A 148 8.97 -5.52 -11.52
C LEU A 148 10.43 -5.07 -11.35
N SER A 149 11.39 -5.99 -11.17
CA SER A 149 12.83 -5.67 -11.27
C SER A 149 13.15 -5.02 -12.61
N GLY A 150 12.77 -5.67 -13.73
CA GLY A 150 12.99 -5.11 -15.05
C GLY A 150 12.30 -3.75 -15.28
N ALA A 151 11.07 -3.58 -14.77
CA ALA A 151 10.36 -2.29 -14.85
C ALA A 151 11.05 -1.19 -14.04
N THR A 152 11.54 -1.49 -12.83
CA THR A 152 12.26 -0.54 -11.97
C THR A 152 13.59 -0.15 -12.59
N GLU A 153 14.34 -1.13 -13.09
CA GLU A 153 15.65 -0.92 -13.76
C GLU A 153 15.52 -0.10 -15.05
N HIS A 154 14.41 -0.27 -15.78
CA HIS A 154 14.12 0.55 -16.96
C HIS A 154 14.04 2.05 -16.62
N GLY A 155 13.50 2.39 -15.44
CA GLY A 155 13.49 3.74 -14.88
C GLY A 155 14.79 4.19 -14.20
N GLY A 156 15.85 3.36 -14.22
CA GLY A 156 17.13 3.63 -13.57
C GLY A 156 17.16 3.36 -12.06
N GLY A 157 16.12 2.73 -11.52
CA GLY A 157 16.04 2.34 -10.11
C GLY A 157 16.57 0.93 -9.84
N THR A 158 16.50 0.50 -8.58
CA THR A 158 16.85 -0.85 -8.12
C THR A 158 15.68 -1.53 -7.45
N PHE A 159 15.49 -2.83 -7.71
CA PHE A 159 14.46 -3.65 -7.08
C PHE A 159 15.10 -4.65 -6.11
N THR A 160 14.58 -4.69 -4.88
CA THR A 160 15.06 -5.62 -3.85
C THR A 160 13.91 -6.52 -3.40
N ALA A 161 14.03 -7.82 -3.64
CA ALA A 161 13.11 -8.80 -3.07
C ALA A 161 13.50 -9.04 -1.60
N LEU A 162 12.60 -8.70 -0.68
CA LEU A 162 12.78 -8.94 0.74
C LEU A 162 12.17 -10.28 1.14
N GLU A 163 12.87 -11.06 1.93
CA GLU A 163 12.31 -12.21 2.63
C GLU A 163 11.86 -11.79 4.06
N PRO A 164 10.92 -12.53 4.68
CA PRO A 164 10.48 -12.21 6.04
C PRO A 164 11.64 -12.09 7.03
N GLY A 165 11.73 -10.96 7.71
CA GLY A 165 12.80 -10.64 8.66
C GLY A 165 13.95 -9.83 8.06
N GLU A 166 14.02 -9.65 6.75
CA GLU A 166 14.97 -8.73 6.11
C GLU A 166 14.44 -7.29 6.16
N HIS A 167 15.34 -6.33 6.05
CA HIS A 167 15.03 -4.91 6.06
C HIS A 167 15.84 -4.17 4.98
N LEU A 168 15.27 -3.05 4.52
CA LEU A 168 15.98 -2.08 3.70
C LEU A 168 16.48 -0.94 4.59
N GLU A 169 17.74 -0.59 4.46
CA GLU A 169 18.23 0.66 5.04
C GLU A 169 17.62 1.84 4.25
N ALA A 170 17.11 2.82 4.98
CA ALA A 170 16.45 4.00 4.43
C ALA A 170 17.42 4.96 3.71
#